data_708a1f22caa6bd5dab835188bb1f8570
#
_entry.id   708a1f22caa6bd5dab835188bb1f8570
#
_cell.length_a   1.000
_cell.length_b   1.000
_cell.length_c   1.000
_cell.angle_alpha   90.00
_cell.angle_beta   90.00
_cell.angle_gamma   90.00
#
_symmetry.space_group_name_H-M   'P 1'
#
loop_
_entity.id
_entity.type
_entity.pdbx_description
1 polymer ?
#
loop_
_entity_poly.entity_id
_entity_poly.type
_entity_poly.pdbx_seq_one_letter_code
_entity_poly.pdbx_strand_id
1 'polypeptide(L)'
;MGYDGQLMMVKVEFEEGAVGAVHQHYHSQATYVASGKFELTIGDRKEILSTGDGYYVEPDQPHGCVCLEAGVLIDTFSPMRADFLL
;
A
#
# COMPACT_ATOMS: atom_id res chain seq x y z
N MET A 1 1.36 8.08 -12.03
CA MET A 1 2.09 8.49 -10.81
C MET A 1 2.25 9.99 -10.78
N GLY A 2 1.98 10.62 -9.64
CA GLY A 2 2.18 12.05 -9.44
C GLY A 2 2.88 12.28 -8.11
N TYR A 3 3.76 13.26 -8.05
CA TYR A 3 4.50 13.53 -6.82
C TYR A 3 5.09 14.93 -6.81
N ASP A 4 5.42 15.38 -5.60
CA ASP A 4 6.35 16.48 -5.33
C ASP A 4 7.12 16.11 -4.05
N GLY A 5 7.85 17.05 -3.47
CA GLY A 5 8.64 16.76 -2.26
C GLY A 5 7.81 16.36 -1.04
N GLN A 6 6.52 16.66 -1.02
CA GLN A 6 5.63 16.45 0.12
C GLN A 6 4.63 15.30 -0.08
N LEU A 7 4.34 14.91 -1.32
CA LEU A 7 3.29 13.95 -1.61
C LEU A 7 3.63 13.13 -2.85
N MET A 8 3.32 11.82 -2.80
CA MET A 8 3.48 10.93 -3.94
C MET A 8 2.31 9.98 -4.00
N MET A 9 1.78 9.75 -5.21
CA MET A 9 0.73 8.77 -5.46
C MET A 9 1.26 7.75 -6.47
N VAL A 10 1.12 6.46 -6.15
CA VAL A 10 1.61 5.35 -6.97
C VAL A 10 0.52 4.32 -7.17
N LYS A 11 0.31 3.91 -8.42
CA LYS A 11 -0.57 2.80 -8.76
C LYS A 11 0.28 1.54 -8.83
N VAL A 12 -0.13 0.50 -8.09
CA VAL A 12 0.57 -0.77 -8.03
C VAL A 12 -0.37 -1.89 -8.46
N GLU A 13 0.02 -2.65 -9.47
CA GLU A 13 -0.75 -3.79 -9.96
C GLU A 13 -0.19 -5.08 -9.36
N PHE A 14 -1.09 -5.98 -8.93
CA PHE A 14 -0.74 -7.25 -8.31
C PHE A 14 -1.40 -8.40 -9.03
N GLU A 15 -0.66 -9.49 -9.22
CA GLU A 15 -1.23 -10.76 -9.63
C GLU A 15 -1.70 -11.54 -8.39
N GLU A 16 -2.64 -12.46 -8.58
CA GLU A 16 -3.11 -13.33 -7.51
C GLU A 16 -1.93 -14.07 -6.88
N GLY A 17 -1.86 -14.08 -5.57
CA GLY A 17 -0.78 -14.71 -4.80
C GLY A 17 0.44 -13.84 -4.60
N ALA A 18 0.52 -12.69 -5.24
CA ALA A 18 1.65 -11.78 -5.04
C ALA A 18 1.70 -11.27 -3.60
N VAL A 19 2.89 -11.11 -3.09
CA VAL A 19 3.13 -10.69 -1.71
C VAL A 19 3.84 -9.34 -1.70
N GLY A 20 3.23 -8.36 -1.01
CA GLY A 20 3.94 -7.16 -0.61
C GLY A 20 4.58 -7.44 0.74
N ALA A 21 5.88 -7.70 0.77
CA ALA A 21 6.58 -8.13 1.98
C ALA A 21 6.41 -7.11 3.11
N VAL A 22 6.35 -7.61 4.34
CA VAL A 22 6.25 -6.74 5.52
C VAL A 22 7.48 -5.84 5.58
N HIS A 23 7.24 -4.56 5.70
CA HIS A 23 8.29 -3.55 5.80
C HIS A 23 7.77 -2.37 6.62
N GLN A 24 8.65 -1.43 6.92
CA GLN A 24 8.28 -0.19 7.58
C GLN A 24 9.09 0.95 7.00
N HIS A 25 8.52 2.16 7.06
CA HIS A 25 9.18 3.37 6.58
C HIS A 25 8.66 4.56 7.36
N TYR A 26 9.40 5.65 7.34
CA TYR A 26 9.01 6.86 8.10
C TYR A 26 7.87 7.64 7.43
N HIS A 27 7.47 7.26 6.23
CA HIS A 27 6.40 7.93 5.49
C HIS A 27 5.03 7.59 6.07
N SER A 28 4.11 8.55 6.04
CA SER A 28 2.69 8.25 6.19
C SER A 28 2.20 7.66 4.88
N GLN A 29 1.29 6.71 4.96
CA GLN A 29 0.75 6.05 3.78
C GLN A 29 -0.77 5.93 3.89
N ALA A 30 -1.47 6.31 2.84
CA ALA A 30 -2.89 6.02 2.68
C ALA A 30 -3.05 5.20 1.40
N THR A 31 -3.82 4.12 1.47
CA THR A 31 -3.98 3.21 0.34
C THR A 31 -5.45 2.97 0.06
N TYR A 32 -5.80 2.95 -1.22
CA TYR A 32 -7.14 2.64 -1.71
C TYR A 32 -7.09 1.38 -2.57
N VAL A 33 -8.02 0.46 -2.33
CA VAL A 33 -8.15 -0.75 -3.14
C VAL A 33 -9.02 -0.41 -4.36
N ALA A 34 -8.37 -0.18 -5.48
CA ALA A 34 -9.08 0.16 -6.73
C ALA A 34 -9.74 -1.06 -7.35
N SER A 35 -9.14 -2.24 -7.20
CA SER A 35 -9.73 -3.51 -7.65
C SER A 35 -9.08 -4.68 -6.93
N GLY A 36 -9.76 -5.84 -6.91
CA GLY A 36 -9.24 -7.07 -6.34
C GLY A 36 -9.51 -7.23 -4.85
N LYS A 37 -8.79 -8.16 -4.24
CA LYS A 37 -8.93 -8.48 -2.82
C LYS A 37 -7.56 -8.74 -2.22
N PHE A 38 -7.33 -8.20 -1.03
CA PHE A 38 -6.03 -8.26 -0.36
C PHE A 38 -6.18 -8.61 1.10
N GLU A 39 -5.26 -9.44 1.62
CA GLU A 39 -5.10 -9.60 3.06
C GLU A 39 -4.02 -8.62 3.50
N LEU A 40 -4.41 -7.67 4.32
CA LEU A 40 -3.51 -6.64 4.83
C LEU A 40 -3.03 -7.01 6.23
N THR A 41 -1.73 -6.83 6.47
CA THR A 41 -1.15 -6.94 7.81
C THR A 41 -0.61 -5.57 8.20
N ILE A 42 -1.09 -5.03 9.33
CA ILE A 42 -0.57 -3.79 9.93
C ILE A 42 -0.25 -4.11 11.39
N GLY A 43 1.04 -4.07 11.73
CA GLY A 43 1.47 -4.50 13.05
C GLY A 43 1.10 -5.97 13.26
N ASP A 44 0.29 -6.24 14.27
CA ASP A 44 -0.21 -7.59 14.58
C ASP A 44 -1.67 -7.83 14.14
N ARG A 45 -2.27 -6.85 13.43
CA ARG A 45 -3.64 -6.98 12.91
C ARG A 45 -3.63 -7.47 11.48
N LYS A 46 -4.63 -8.30 11.14
CA LYS A 46 -4.87 -8.73 9.76
C LYS A 46 -6.31 -8.43 9.38
N GLU A 47 -6.50 -7.90 8.18
CA GLU A 47 -7.82 -7.60 7.64
C GLU A 47 -7.88 -7.96 6.17
N ILE A 48 -9.05 -8.39 5.70
CA ILE A 48 -9.27 -8.63 4.28
C ILE A 48 -10.01 -7.44 3.72
N LEU A 49 -9.44 -6.83 2.70
CA LEU A 49 -9.98 -5.66 2.02
C LEU A 49 -10.29 -5.98 0.57
N SER A 50 -11.35 -5.39 0.06
CA SER A 50 -11.78 -5.54 -1.32
C SER A 50 -12.00 -4.18 -1.98
N THR A 51 -12.39 -4.19 -3.25
CA THR A 51 -12.59 -2.96 -4.03
C THR A 51 -13.43 -1.94 -3.27
N GLY A 52 -12.92 -0.73 -3.19
CA GLY A 52 -13.58 0.38 -2.50
C GLY A 52 -13.11 0.60 -1.08
N ASP A 53 -12.39 -0.35 -0.49
CA ASP A 53 -11.85 -0.20 0.86
C ASP A 53 -10.54 0.58 0.83
N GLY A 54 -10.18 1.16 1.96
CA GLY A 54 -8.92 1.86 2.10
C GLY A 54 -8.32 1.64 3.47
N TYR A 55 -7.06 1.99 3.62
CA TYR A 55 -6.39 1.91 4.91
C TYR A 55 -5.31 2.97 5.03
N TYR A 56 -4.92 3.22 6.27
CA TYR A 56 -3.88 4.18 6.62
C TYR A 56 -2.78 3.48 7.41
N VAL A 57 -1.53 3.78 7.09
CA VAL A 57 -0.35 3.27 7.79
C VAL A 57 0.39 4.44 8.40
N GLU A 58 0.54 4.42 9.73
CA GLU A 58 1.31 5.42 10.45
C GLU A 58 2.81 5.31 10.13
N PRO A 59 3.57 6.40 10.29
CA PRO A 59 5.03 6.34 10.12
C PRO A 59 5.65 5.21 10.94
N ASP A 60 6.58 4.49 10.33
CA ASP A 60 7.35 3.40 10.94
C ASP A 60 6.54 2.19 11.42
N GLN A 61 5.27 2.11 11.04
CA GLN A 61 4.44 0.95 11.37
C GLN A 61 4.70 -0.19 10.38
N PRO A 62 5.08 -1.39 10.86
CA PRO A 62 5.27 -2.55 9.97
C PRO A 62 3.97 -2.90 9.26
N HIS A 63 4.04 -3.13 7.97
CA HIS A 63 2.86 -3.48 7.17
C HIS A 63 3.25 -4.26 5.92
N GLY A 64 2.30 -5.03 5.42
CA GLY A 64 2.46 -5.79 4.19
C GLY A 64 1.11 -6.33 3.74
N CYS A 65 1.09 -7.00 2.60
CA CYS A 65 -0.14 -7.55 2.07
C CYS A 65 0.11 -8.80 1.24
N VAL A 66 -0.97 -9.59 1.07
CA VAL A 66 -1.02 -10.70 0.12
C VAL A 66 -2.19 -10.44 -0.80
N CYS A 67 -1.96 -10.54 -2.11
CA CYS A 67 -3.00 -10.37 -3.10
C CYS A 67 -3.81 -11.68 -3.20
N LEU A 68 -5.06 -11.67 -2.77
CA LEU A 68 -5.94 -12.84 -2.80
C LEU A 68 -6.63 -12.98 -4.14
N GLU A 69 -6.98 -11.84 -4.77
CA GLU A 69 -7.53 -11.78 -6.14
C GLU A 69 -6.82 -10.64 -6.85
N ALA A 70 -6.35 -10.91 -8.07
CA ALA A 70 -5.59 -9.93 -8.85
C ALA A 70 -6.25 -8.55 -8.81
N GLY A 71 -5.46 -7.53 -8.60
CA GLY A 71 -6.02 -6.20 -8.46
C GLY A 71 -5.00 -5.08 -8.42
N VAL A 72 -5.48 -3.92 -8.02
CA VAL A 72 -4.72 -2.67 -8.07
C VAL A 72 -4.87 -1.93 -6.75
N LEU A 73 -3.75 -1.51 -6.19
CA LEU A 73 -3.71 -0.58 -5.06
C LEU A 73 -3.24 0.78 -5.54
N ILE A 74 -3.83 1.83 -4.98
CA ILE A 74 -3.36 3.20 -5.15
C ILE A 74 -2.76 3.63 -3.82
N ASP A 75 -1.44 3.78 -3.79
CA ASP A 75 -0.71 4.19 -2.58
C ASP A 75 -0.39 5.68 -2.64
N THR A 76 -0.61 6.36 -1.53
CA THR A 76 -0.25 7.76 -1.37
C THR A 76 0.70 7.87 -0.19
N PHE A 77 1.83 8.55 -0.40
CA PHE A 77 2.87 8.71 0.62
C PHE A 77 3.13 10.18 0.91
N SER A 78 3.42 10.48 2.15
CA SER A 78 3.89 11.79 2.57
C SER A 78 5.00 11.62 3.62
N PRO A 79 6.19 12.15 3.40
CA PRO A 79 6.68 12.79 2.18
C PRO A 79 6.88 11.80 1.03
N MET A 80 7.33 12.32 -0.11
CA MET A 80 7.64 11.51 -1.29
C MET A 80 8.64 10.40 -0.96
N ARG A 81 8.39 9.19 -1.51
CA ARG A 81 9.34 8.09 -1.39
C ARG A 81 10.32 8.13 -2.55
N ALA A 82 11.51 8.64 -2.30
CA ALA A 82 12.53 8.80 -3.33
C ALA A 82 12.98 7.44 -3.92
N ASP A 83 12.87 6.35 -3.15
CA ASP A 83 13.24 5.02 -3.62
C ASP A 83 12.39 4.55 -4.81
N PHE A 84 11.18 5.08 -5.00
CA PHE A 84 10.36 4.76 -6.17
C PHE A 84 10.84 5.44 -7.44
N LEU A 85 11.76 6.39 -7.33
CA LEU A 85 12.27 7.14 -8.48
C LEU A 85 13.63 6.64 -8.99
N LEU A 86 14.22 5.69 -8.31
CA LEU A 86 15.56 5.18 -8.62
C LEU A 86 15.56 4.04 -9.63
#